data_0523004acd3d4170f79d59e3c26aeb1b
#
_entry.id   0523004acd3d4170f79d59e3c26aeb1b
#
_cell.length_a   1.000
_cell.length_b   1.000
_cell.length_c   1.000
_cell.angle_alpha   90.00
_cell.angle_beta   90.00
_cell.angle_gamma   90.00
#
_symmetry.space_group_name_H-M   'P 1'
#
loop_
_entity.id
_entity.type
_entity.pdbx_description
1 polymer ?
#
loop_
_entity_poly.entity_id
_entity_poly.type
_entity_poly.pdbx_seq_one_letter_code
_entity_poly.pdbx_strand_id
1 'polypeptide(L)'
;MGFEHGYRFARQAAADVTGIVDYLAGELANPTAAASFKKSLMECLDTLRIFPQSGSLVQNGYVPQTGIREKLVGNYILFYQTDAETRTVYILRVVHGSRDLDRVVKNLI
;
A
#
# COMPACT_ATOMS: atom_id res chain seq x y z
N MET A 1 21.02 4.09 -12.41
CA MET A 1 20.56 3.59 -13.66
C MET A 1 19.17 4.00 -14.05
N GLY A 2 18.55 4.97 -13.72
CA GLY A 2 17.36 5.58 -14.31
C GLY A 2 16.11 4.72 -14.46
N PHE A 3 16.06 3.53 -13.87
CA PHE A 3 14.89 2.66 -13.98
C PHE A 3 14.03 2.67 -12.74
N GLU A 4 14.43 3.40 -11.71
CA GLU A 4 13.65 3.51 -10.50
C GLU A 4 12.40 4.34 -10.74
N HIS A 5 11.27 3.87 -10.19
CA HIS A 5 10.03 4.60 -10.17
C HIS A 5 10.01 5.52 -8.96
N GLY A 6 9.35 6.66 -9.08
CA GLY A 6 8.96 7.45 -7.93
C GLY A 6 7.71 6.85 -7.32
N TYR A 7 7.31 7.34 -6.14
CA TYR A 7 6.03 6.96 -5.57
C TYR A 7 5.29 8.18 -5.04
N ARG A 8 3.97 8.08 -5.03
CA ARG A 8 3.09 9.09 -4.45
C ARG A 8 2.00 8.40 -3.66
N PHE A 9 1.61 9.03 -2.55
CA PHE A 9 0.50 8.55 -1.75
C PHE A 9 -0.75 9.32 -2.13
N ALA A 10 -1.83 8.60 -2.44
CA ALA A 10 -3.15 9.19 -2.47
C ALA A 10 -3.47 9.74 -1.08
N ARG A 11 -4.35 10.74 -1.02
CA ARG A 11 -4.71 11.37 0.26
C ARG A 11 -5.17 10.33 1.29
N GLN A 12 -6.02 9.41 0.87
CA GLN A 12 -6.55 8.39 1.78
C GLN A 12 -5.45 7.43 2.26
N ALA A 13 -4.50 7.08 1.39
CA ALA A 13 -3.39 6.22 1.79
C ALA A 13 -2.49 6.91 2.81
N ALA A 14 -2.23 8.19 2.64
CA ALA A 14 -1.45 8.96 3.62
C ALA A 14 -2.18 8.99 4.97
N ALA A 15 -3.50 9.19 4.96
CA ALA A 15 -4.30 9.15 6.16
C ALA A 15 -4.29 7.76 6.81
N ASP A 16 -4.33 6.70 5.99
CA ASP A 16 -4.24 5.33 6.49
C ASP A 16 -2.95 5.11 7.27
N VAL A 17 -1.81 5.52 6.70
CA VAL A 17 -0.50 5.34 7.34
C VAL A 17 -0.43 6.12 8.66
N THR A 18 -0.86 7.37 8.66
CA THR A 18 -0.89 8.17 9.89
C THR A 18 -1.76 7.51 10.95
N GLY A 19 -2.94 7.05 10.57
CA GLY A 19 -3.87 6.39 11.49
C GLY A 19 -3.29 5.10 12.07
N ILE A 20 -2.60 4.30 11.25
CA ILE A 20 -1.98 3.06 11.71
C ILE A 20 -0.87 3.36 12.73
N VAL A 21 0.02 4.30 12.42
CA VAL A 21 1.12 4.66 13.30
C VAL A 21 0.58 5.22 14.63
N ASP A 22 -0.40 6.09 14.57
CA ASP A 22 -1.02 6.68 15.77
C ASP A 22 -1.70 5.63 16.63
N TYR A 23 -2.38 4.67 15.99
CA TYR A 23 -3.04 3.57 16.69
C TYR A 23 -2.01 2.68 17.41
N LEU A 24 -0.95 2.29 16.72
CA LEU A 24 0.07 1.40 17.29
C LEU A 24 0.86 2.08 18.41
N ALA A 25 1.30 3.31 18.18
CA ALA A 25 2.12 4.03 19.15
C ALA A 25 1.29 4.57 20.31
N GLY A 26 0.09 5.06 20.03
CA GLY A 26 -0.78 5.69 21.02
C GLY A 26 -1.69 4.72 21.73
N GLU A 27 -2.73 4.21 21.04
CA GLU A 27 -3.74 3.37 21.69
C GLU A 27 -3.20 2.05 22.18
N LEU A 28 -2.36 1.38 21.40
CA LEU A 28 -1.74 0.12 21.83
C LEU A 28 -0.48 0.35 22.65
N ALA A 29 -0.03 1.59 22.80
CA ALA A 29 1.18 1.93 23.53
C ALA A 29 2.35 1.02 23.13
N ASN A 30 2.48 0.73 21.84
CA ASN A 30 3.48 -0.20 21.33
C ASN A 30 4.36 0.50 20.29
N PRO A 31 5.33 1.32 20.73
CA PRO A 31 6.21 2.03 19.80
C PRO A 31 7.08 1.10 18.96
N THR A 32 7.38 -0.11 19.46
CA THR A 32 8.12 -1.11 18.69
C THR A 32 7.33 -1.57 17.48
N ALA A 33 6.03 -1.83 17.65
CA ALA A 33 5.15 -2.22 16.54
C ALA A 33 5.03 -1.08 15.53
N ALA A 34 4.93 0.16 15.99
CA ALA A 34 4.87 1.32 15.11
C ALA A 34 6.16 1.45 14.29
N ALA A 35 7.32 1.26 14.91
CA ALA A 35 8.61 1.30 14.23
C ALA A 35 8.74 0.16 13.21
N SER A 36 8.29 -1.04 13.57
CA SER A 36 8.30 -2.20 12.66
C SER A 36 7.42 -1.97 11.45
N PHE A 37 6.23 -1.38 11.64
CA PHE A 37 5.35 -1.05 10.54
C PHE A 37 6.00 -0.05 9.59
N LYS A 38 6.60 1.01 10.12
CA LYS A 38 7.29 2.01 9.29
C LYS A 38 8.41 1.37 8.48
N LYS A 39 9.21 0.51 9.11
CA LYS A 39 10.30 -0.18 8.43
C LYS A 39 9.78 -1.07 7.30
N SER A 40 8.75 -1.86 7.57
CA SER A 40 8.15 -2.74 6.56
C SER A 40 7.58 -1.94 5.40
N LEU A 41 6.94 -0.80 5.70
CA LEU A 41 6.42 0.08 4.67
C LEU A 41 7.54 0.63 3.78
N MET A 42 8.63 1.11 4.36
CA MET A 42 9.75 1.63 3.60
C MET A 42 10.40 0.57 2.73
N GLU A 43 10.58 -0.64 3.26
CA GLU A 43 11.12 -1.76 2.49
C GLU A 43 10.21 -2.10 1.30
N CYS A 44 8.90 -2.08 1.52
CA CYS A 44 7.93 -2.31 0.46
C CYS A 44 8.04 -1.25 -0.63
N LEU A 45 8.10 0.02 -0.25
CA LEU A 45 8.22 1.12 -1.20
C LEU A 45 9.52 1.04 -2.00
N ASP A 46 10.62 0.69 -1.35
CA ASP A 46 11.91 0.51 -2.02
C ASP A 46 11.83 -0.60 -3.07
N THR A 47 11.18 -1.71 -2.73
CA THR A 47 10.96 -2.81 -3.68
C THR A 47 10.11 -2.36 -4.86
N LEU A 48 9.03 -1.62 -4.62
CA LEU A 48 8.14 -1.16 -5.68
C LEU A 48 8.79 -0.15 -6.62
N ARG A 49 9.73 0.63 -6.13
CA ARG A 49 10.47 1.56 -6.97
C ARG A 49 11.32 0.85 -8.02
N ILE A 50 11.81 -0.35 -7.70
CA ILE A 50 12.66 -1.13 -8.61
C ILE A 50 11.83 -2.15 -9.37
N PHE A 51 10.89 -2.79 -8.70
CA PHE A 51 10.02 -3.84 -9.25
C PHE A 51 8.55 -3.46 -9.07
N PRO A 52 8.06 -2.50 -9.86
CA PRO A 52 6.70 -1.98 -9.66
C PRO A 52 5.59 -3.01 -9.91
N GLN A 53 5.90 -4.11 -10.60
CA GLN A 53 4.93 -5.16 -10.85
C GLN A 53 5.09 -6.37 -9.93
N SER A 54 5.86 -6.22 -8.84
CA SER A 54 6.10 -7.33 -7.92
C SER A 54 4.89 -7.71 -7.08
N GLY A 55 3.94 -6.81 -6.90
CA GLY A 55 2.69 -7.13 -6.21
C GLY A 55 1.74 -7.94 -7.09
N SER A 56 0.79 -8.63 -6.46
CA SER A 56 -0.20 -9.43 -7.17
C SER A 56 -1.32 -8.56 -7.71
N LEU A 57 -1.77 -8.82 -8.92
CA LEU A 57 -2.96 -8.15 -9.45
C LEU A 57 -4.17 -8.51 -8.61
N VAL A 58 -4.94 -7.49 -8.24
CA VAL A 58 -6.20 -7.71 -7.54
C VAL A 58 -7.22 -8.20 -8.54
N GLN A 59 -7.71 -9.44 -8.33
CA GLN A 59 -8.71 -10.05 -9.19
C GLN A 59 -9.83 -10.57 -8.30
N ASN A 60 -10.99 -10.00 -8.45
CA ASN A 60 -12.20 -10.57 -7.88
C ASN A 60 -13.35 -10.41 -8.89
N GLY A 61 -14.45 -11.11 -8.66
CA GLY A 61 -15.60 -11.07 -9.56
C GLY A 61 -16.29 -9.71 -9.65
N TYR A 62 -15.97 -8.80 -8.73
CA TYR A 62 -16.60 -7.47 -8.66
C TYR A 62 -15.74 -6.39 -9.31
N VAL A 63 -14.46 -6.66 -9.53
CA VAL A 63 -13.50 -5.66 -9.98
C VAL A 63 -12.57 -6.27 -11.02
N PRO A 64 -13.06 -6.53 -12.24
CA PRO A 64 -12.22 -7.09 -13.29
C PRO A 64 -11.24 -6.04 -13.81
N GLN A 65 -9.98 -6.42 -13.93
CA GLN A 65 -8.95 -5.72 -14.72
C GLN A 65 -8.77 -4.24 -14.37
N THR A 66 -8.62 -3.91 -13.10
CA THR A 66 -8.40 -2.53 -12.69
C THR A 66 -6.94 -2.09 -12.81
N GLY A 67 -6.00 -3.04 -12.97
CA GLY A 67 -4.58 -2.75 -12.88
C GLY A 67 -4.10 -2.48 -11.46
N ILE A 68 -4.97 -2.60 -10.47
CA ILE A 68 -4.59 -2.44 -9.08
C ILE A 68 -3.84 -3.69 -8.62
N ARG A 69 -2.72 -3.48 -7.94
CA ARG A 69 -1.92 -4.55 -7.35
C ARG A 69 -1.93 -4.42 -5.84
N GLU A 70 -1.66 -5.53 -5.16
CA GLU A 70 -1.55 -5.55 -3.72
C GLU A 70 -0.22 -6.13 -3.28
N LYS A 71 0.27 -5.65 -2.14
CA LYS A 71 1.52 -6.09 -1.54
C LYS A 71 1.38 -6.12 -0.03
N LEU A 72 2.00 -7.11 0.61
CA LEU A 72 1.94 -7.21 2.07
C LEU A 72 2.93 -6.25 2.72
N VAL A 73 2.50 -5.62 3.79
CA VAL A 73 3.32 -4.78 4.67
C VAL A 73 3.01 -5.24 6.10
N GLY A 74 3.74 -6.25 6.58
CA GLY A 74 3.41 -6.90 7.85
C GLY A 74 2.00 -7.48 7.79
N ASN A 75 1.15 -7.08 8.72
CA ASN A 75 -0.25 -7.51 8.78
C ASN A 75 -1.19 -6.63 7.95
N TYR A 76 -0.63 -5.71 7.19
CA TYR A 76 -1.39 -4.76 6.38
C TYR A 76 -1.23 -5.10 4.92
N ILE A 77 -2.16 -4.59 4.11
CA ILE A 77 -2.13 -4.74 2.67
C ILE A 77 -2.08 -3.34 2.06
N LEU A 78 -1.13 -3.16 1.16
CA LEU A 78 -0.94 -1.93 0.41
C LEU A 78 -1.47 -2.15 -0.99
N PHE A 79 -2.42 -1.31 -1.40
CA PHE A 79 -2.98 -1.32 -2.76
C PHE A 79 -2.33 -0.19 -3.55
N TYR A 80 -1.91 -0.50 -4.77
CA TYR A 80 -1.22 0.48 -5.59
C TYR A 80 -1.51 0.27 -7.08
N GLN A 81 -1.24 1.31 -7.86
CA GLN A 81 -1.22 1.27 -9.32
C GLN A 81 0.08 1.89 -9.80
N THR A 82 0.47 1.54 -11.02
CA THR A 82 1.66 2.12 -11.64
C THR A 82 1.29 2.85 -12.91
N ASP A 83 1.99 3.97 -13.15
CA ASP A 83 1.92 4.69 -14.41
C ASP A 83 3.29 4.57 -15.08
N ALA A 84 3.35 3.84 -16.19
CA ALA A 84 4.59 3.59 -16.91
C ALA A 84 5.15 4.85 -17.56
N GLU A 85 4.28 5.77 -17.99
CA GLU A 85 4.71 6.99 -18.65
C GLU A 85 5.43 7.92 -17.70
N THR A 86 4.89 8.10 -16.50
CA THR A 86 5.49 8.98 -15.49
C THR A 86 6.44 8.24 -14.57
N ARG A 87 6.54 6.91 -14.70
CA ARG A 87 7.32 6.05 -13.81
C ARG A 87 6.97 6.31 -12.35
N THR A 88 5.68 6.32 -12.05
CA THR A 88 5.18 6.60 -10.70
C THR A 88 4.37 5.43 -10.18
N VAL A 89 4.62 5.06 -8.93
CA VAL A 89 3.83 4.10 -8.18
C VAL A 89 2.87 4.91 -7.30
N TYR A 90 1.58 4.74 -7.52
CA TYR A 90 0.55 5.43 -6.75
C TYR A 90 0.04 4.51 -5.65
N ILE A 91 0.29 4.88 -4.40
CA ILE A 91 -0.19 4.14 -3.24
C ILE A 91 -1.63 4.59 -2.97
N LEU A 92 -2.58 3.67 -3.12
CA LEU A 92 -4.01 3.99 -3.07
C LEU A 92 -4.61 3.80 -1.67
N ARG A 93 -4.28 2.71 -0.99
CA ARG A 93 -4.74 2.41 0.36
C ARG A 93 -3.70 1.55 1.09
N VAL A 94 -3.68 1.67 2.41
CA VAL A 94 -2.95 0.76 3.30
C VAL A 94 -3.91 0.37 4.42
N VAL A 95 -4.34 -0.89 4.46
CA VAL A 95 -5.38 -1.34 5.38
C VAL A 95 -4.98 -2.66 6.04
N HIS A 96 -5.53 -2.91 7.23
CA HIS A 96 -5.29 -4.17 7.90
C HIS A 96 -5.89 -5.33 7.09
N GLY A 97 -5.16 -6.46 7.02
CA GLY A 97 -5.58 -7.61 6.23
C GLY A 97 -6.90 -8.25 6.64
N SER A 98 -7.40 -7.94 7.86
CA SER A 98 -8.68 -8.44 8.34
C SER A 98 -9.88 -7.62 7.85
N ARG A 99 -9.64 -6.48 7.17
CA ARG A 99 -10.72 -5.66 6.63
C ARG A 99 -11.37 -6.35 5.44
N ASP A 100 -12.59 -5.91 5.12
CA ASP A 100 -13.29 -6.34 3.91
C ASP A 100 -12.56 -5.74 2.70
N LEU A 101 -11.61 -6.51 2.15
CA LEU A 101 -10.74 -6.06 1.07
C LEU A 101 -11.49 -5.85 -0.23
N ASP A 102 -12.52 -6.65 -0.49
CA ASP A 102 -13.36 -6.48 -1.69
C ASP A 102 -14.03 -5.11 -1.69
N ARG A 103 -14.53 -4.70 -0.53
CA ARG A 103 -15.16 -3.39 -0.39
C ARG A 103 -14.14 -2.26 -0.54
N VAL A 104 -12.95 -2.43 0.00
CA VAL A 104 -11.87 -1.45 -0.15
C VAL A 104 -11.53 -1.26 -1.62
N VAL A 105 -11.31 -2.35 -2.34
CA VAL A 105 -10.95 -2.31 -3.76
C VAL A 105 -12.09 -1.71 -4.59
N LYS A 106 -13.34 -2.09 -4.29
CA LYS A 106 -14.51 -1.59 -4.99
C LYS A 106 -14.61 -0.06 -4.91
N ASN A 107 -14.18 0.52 -3.79
CA ASN A 107 -14.20 1.97 -3.59
C ASN A 107 -13.04 2.69 -4.28
N LEU A 108 -12.07 1.96 -4.85
CA LEU A 108 -10.93 2.55 -5.55
C LEU A 108 -11.20 2.81 -7.03
N ILE A 109 -12.31 2.31 -7.57
CA ILE A 109 -12.63 2.45 -9.00
C ILE A 109 -13.83 3.37 -9.23
#